data_daef7567bb5fb3913aa7b7eb7d9ee668
#
_entry.id   daef7567bb5fb3913aa7b7eb7d9ee668
#
_cell.length_a   1.000
_cell.length_b   1.000
_cell.length_c   1.000
_cell.angle_alpha   90.00
_cell.angle_beta   90.00
_cell.angle_gamma   90.00
#
_symmetry.space_group_name_H-M   'P 1'
#
loop_
_entity.id
_entity.type
_entity.pdbx_description
1 polymer ?
#
loop_
_entity_poly.entity_id
_entity_poly.type
_entity_poly.pdbx_seq_one_letter_code
_entity_poly.pdbx_strand_id
1 'polypeptide(L)'
;IGVTAENLAREYGISRQLQDAYALSSQQKARAAIDAGRFKDEIVPVMTQSNGQTLVVDTDEQPRTDASAEGLARLNPSFDSLGSVTAGNASSINDGAAAVMMMSEAKARALNLPVLARIRAFASVGVDPALMGIAPVYATRRCLERVGWQLADVDLIEANEAFAAQALSVGKMLEWDERRVNVNG
;
A
#
# COMPACT_ATOMS: atom_id res chain seq x y z
N ILE A 1 -9.58 3.39 13.44
CA ILE A 1 -8.45 3.59 12.50
C ILE A 1 -8.63 4.88 11.71
N GLY A 2 -9.81 5.17 11.08
CA GLY A 2 -10.00 6.38 10.27
C GLY A 2 -9.77 7.69 11.00
N VAL A 3 -10.16 7.80 12.28
CA VAL A 3 -9.86 8.97 13.12
C VAL A 3 -8.34 9.19 13.25
N THR A 4 -7.53 8.13 13.30
CA THR A 4 -6.06 8.28 13.36
C THR A 4 -5.50 8.82 12.04
N ALA A 5 -6.13 8.53 10.90
CA ALA A 5 -5.76 9.13 9.61
C ALA A 5 -6.10 10.63 9.57
N GLU A 6 -7.25 11.04 10.11
CA GLU A 6 -7.58 12.47 10.28
C GLU A 6 -6.59 13.18 11.21
N ASN A 7 -6.12 12.52 12.27
CA ASN A 7 -5.08 13.08 13.13
C ASN A 7 -3.79 13.34 12.35
N LEU A 8 -3.37 12.38 11.51
CA LEU A 8 -2.19 12.55 10.66
C LEU A 8 -2.38 13.67 9.62
N ALA A 9 -3.57 13.74 9.00
CA ALA A 9 -3.87 14.81 8.05
C ALA A 9 -3.71 16.19 8.69
N ARG A 10 -4.20 16.37 9.92
CA ARG A 10 -4.09 17.60 10.69
C ARG A 10 -2.65 17.88 11.13
N GLU A 11 -1.99 16.90 11.73
CA GLU A 11 -0.63 17.03 12.28
C GLU A 11 0.40 17.37 11.21
N TYR A 12 0.31 16.69 10.04
CA TYR A 12 1.27 16.86 8.96
C TYR A 12 0.81 17.83 7.86
N GLY A 13 -0.36 18.46 8.02
CA GLY A 13 -0.88 19.45 7.06
C GLY A 13 -1.20 18.84 5.69
N ILE A 14 -1.76 17.64 5.65
CA ILE A 14 -2.13 16.94 4.42
C ILE A 14 -3.56 17.34 4.04
N SER A 15 -3.70 18.16 3.00
CA SER A 15 -5.01 18.62 2.55
C SER A 15 -5.84 17.52 1.89
N ARG A 16 -7.15 17.72 1.81
CA ARG A 16 -8.07 16.85 1.08
C ARG A 16 -7.65 16.70 -0.39
N GLN A 17 -7.26 17.77 -1.03
CA GLN A 17 -6.83 17.78 -2.43
C GLN A 17 -5.59 16.92 -2.65
N LEU A 18 -4.62 16.97 -1.74
CA LEU A 18 -3.43 16.11 -1.80
C LEU A 18 -3.80 14.64 -1.65
N GLN A 19 -4.71 14.32 -0.72
CA GLN A 19 -5.19 12.95 -0.50
C GLN A 19 -5.90 12.40 -1.75
N ASP A 20 -6.80 13.19 -2.34
CA ASP A 20 -7.53 12.78 -3.53
C ASP A 20 -6.61 12.64 -4.75
N ALA A 21 -5.63 13.53 -4.92
CA ALA A 21 -4.63 13.43 -5.98
C ALA A 21 -3.76 12.17 -5.85
N TYR A 22 -3.35 11.84 -4.62
CA TYR A 22 -2.60 10.62 -4.32
C TYR A 22 -3.42 9.38 -4.65
N ALA A 23 -4.67 9.31 -4.17
CA ALA A 23 -5.56 8.19 -4.44
C ALA A 23 -5.83 8.01 -5.95
N LEU A 24 -6.04 9.10 -6.69
CA LEU A 24 -6.19 9.04 -8.14
C LEU A 24 -4.93 8.48 -8.82
N SER A 25 -3.75 8.94 -8.41
CA SER A 25 -2.47 8.44 -8.93
C SER A 25 -2.30 6.94 -8.67
N SER A 26 -2.65 6.46 -7.46
CA SER A 26 -2.62 5.04 -7.11
C SER A 26 -3.52 4.21 -8.04
N GLN A 27 -4.78 4.64 -8.25
CA GLN A 27 -5.71 3.97 -9.16
C GLN A 27 -5.18 3.93 -10.60
N GLN A 28 -4.58 5.02 -11.08
CA GLN A 28 -4.01 5.10 -12.44
C GLN A 28 -2.81 4.16 -12.60
N LYS A 29 -1.92 4.09 -11.62
CA LYS A 29 -0.78 3.16 -11.60
C LYS A 29 -1.25 1.71 -11.57
N ALA A 30 -2.21 1.38 -10.70
CA ALA A 30 -2.79 0.04 -10.60
C ALA A 30 -3.42 -0.38 -11.94
N ARG A 31 -4.19 0.50 -12.57
CA ARG A 31 -4.78 0.23 -13.88
C ARG A 31 -3.71 -0.03 -14.94
N ALA A 32 -2.69 0.81 -15.03
CA ALA A 32 -1.60 0.65 -15.99
C ALA A 32 -0.84 -0.68 -15.78
N ALA A 33 -0.63 -1.07 -14.51
CA ALA A 33 0.01 -2.34 -14.17
C ALA A 33 -0.84 -3.56 -14.55
N ILE A 34 -2.16 -3.50 -14.31
CA ILE A 34 -3.11 -4.55 -14.71
C ILE A 34 -3.13 -4.69 -16.23
N ASP A 35 -3.28 -3.57 -16.96
CA ASP A 35 -3.31 -3.57 -18.43
C ASP A 35 -2.00 -4.09 -19.04
N ALA A 36 -0.86 -3.87 -18.36
CA ALA A 36 0.43 -4.40 -18.72
C ALA A 36 0.67 -5.86 -18.28
N GLY A 37 -0.30 -6.47 -17.59
CA GLY A 37 -0.23 -7.86 -17.10
C GLY A 37 0.80 -8.11 -16.00
N ARG A 38 1.20 -7.07 -15.24
CA ARG A 38 2.28 -7.17 -14.24
C ARG A 38 1.95 -8.12 -13.08
N PHE A 39 0.67 -8.31 -12.75
CA PHE A 39 0.22 -9.17 -11.65
C PHE A 39 -0.16 -10.59 -12.11
N LYS A 40 -0.16 -10.86 -13.42
CA LYS A 40 -0.69 -12.09 -13.98
C LYS A 40 0.00 -13.36 -13.43
N ASP A 41 1.31 -13.30 -13.21
CA ASP A 41 2.09 -14.45 -12.74
C ASP A 41 1.97 -14.67 -11.21
N GLU A 42 1.40 -13.70 -10.49
CA GLU A 42 1.24 -13.74 -9.02
C GLU A 42 -0.16 -14.19 -8.61
N ILE A 43 -1.15 -14.00 -9.48
CA ILE A 43 -2.56 -14.30 -9.18
C ILE A 43 -2.81 -15.80 -9.29
N VAL A 44 -3.33 -16.37 -8.21
CA VAL A 44 -3.83 -17.74 -8.18
C VAL A 44 -5.37 -17.71 -8.25
N PRO A 45 -5.99 -18.19 -9.33
CA PRO A 45 -7.45 -18.18 -9.45
C PRO A 45 -8.13 -19.01 -8.34
N VAL A 46 -9.17 -18.44 -7.75
CA VAL A 46 -9.96 -19.10 -6.70
C VAL A 46 -11.33 -19.46 -7.25
N MET A 47 -11.70 -20.74 -7.15
CA MET A 47 -13.03 -21.19 -7.52
C MET A 47 -13.98 -21.07 -6.33
N THR A 48 -15.09 -20.41 -6.50
CA THR A 48 -16.14 -20.23 -5.50
C THR A 48 -17.52 -20.58 -6.06
N GLN A 49 -18.52 -20.67 -5.20
CA GLN A 49 -19.90 -20.90 -5.59
C GLN A 49 -20.74 -19.65 -5.33
N SER A 50 -21.45 -19.18 -6.35
CA SER A 50 -22.39 -18.09 -6.23
C SER A 50 -23.69 -18.46 -6.91
N ASN A 51 -24.82 -18.45 -6.17
CA ASN A 51 -26.15 -18.80 -6.68
C ASN A 51 -26.20 -20.18 -7.39
N GLY A 52 -25.44 -21.17 -6.90
CA GLY A 52 -25.38 -22.52 -7.47
C GLY A 52 -24.51 -22.64 -8.73
N GLN A 53 -23.82 -21.57 -9.13
CA GLN A 53 -22.87 -21.57 -10.24
C GLN A 53 -21.45 -21.47 -9.74
N THR A 54 -20.52 -22.14 -10.41
CA THR A 54 -19.10 -21.98 -10.16
C THR A 54 -18.62 -20.66 -10.74
N LEU A 55 -18.02 -19.82 -9.88
CA LEU A 55 -17.38 -18.58 -10.27
C LEU A 55 -15.87 -18.75 -10.09
N VAL A 56 -15.09 -18.29 -11.06
CA VAL A 56 -13.64 -18.17 -10.95
C VAL A 56 -13.29 -16.73 -10.64
N VAL A 57 -12.63 -16.49 -9.51
CA VAL A 57 -12.14 -15.17 -9.11
C VAL A 57 -10.64 -15.14 -9.38
N ASP A 58 -10.23 -14.39 -10.39
CA ASP A 58 -8.85 -14.27 -10.88
C ASP A 58 -8.45 -12.81 -11.15
N THR A 59 -9.28 -11.88 -10.74
CA THR A 59 -9.08 -10.44 -10.98
C THR A 59 -9.46 -9.65 -9.73
N ASP A 60 -8.63 -8.69 -9.37
CA ASP A 60 -8.92 -7.75 -8.29
C ASP A 60 -10.08 -6.83 -8.66
N GLU A 61 -11.10 -6.78 -7.79
CA GLU A 61 -12.34 -6.02 -8.04
C GLU A 61 -12.26 -4.55 -7.64
N GLN A 62 -11.27 -4.19 -6.79
CA GLN A 62 -11.17 -2.85 -6.18
C GLN A 62 -10.56 -1.77 -7.07
N PRO A 63 -9.63 -2.05 -7.99
CA PRO A 63 -9.09 -1.02 -8.86
C PRO A 63 -10.19 -0.39 -9.73
N ARG A 64 -10.36 0.92 -9.60
CA ARG A 64 -11.42 1.64 -10.30
C ARG A 64 -10.94 2.24 -11.61
N THR A 65 -11.57 1.81 -12.70
CA THR A 65 -11.24 2.29 -14.05
C THR A 65 -11.84 3.66 -14.34
N ASP A 66 -12.83 4.08 -13.56
CA ASP A 66 -13.61 5.32 -13.68
C ASP A 66 -13.19 6.40 -12.66
N ALA A 67 -12.10 6.16 -11.93
CA ALA A 67 -11.62 7.13 -10.95
C ALA A 67 -11.27 8.47 -11.61
N SER A 68 -11.80 9.57 -11.06
CA SER A 68 -11.54 10.93 -11.53
C SER A 68 -11.41 11.91 -10.36
N ALA A 69 -10.71 13.02 -10.60
CA ALA A 69 -10.54 14.07 -9.59
C ALA A 69 -11.90 14.64 -9.14
N GLU A 70 -12.82 14.83 -10.08
CA GLU A 70 -14.18 15.35 -9.83
C GLU A 70 -15.00 14.34 -9.03
N GLY A 71 -14.85 13.04 -9.31
CA GLY A 71 -15.52 11.97 -8.59
C GLY A 71 -15.07 11.90 -7.14
N LEU A 72 -13.75 11.94 -6.90
CA LEU A 72 -13.17 11.94 -5.57
C LEU A 72 -13.57 13.19 -4.76
N ALA A 73 -13.52 14.37 -5.37
CA ALA A 73 -13.87 15.63 -4.71
C ALA A 73 -15.32 15.70 -4.20
N ARG A 74 -16.23 14.94 -4.81
CA ARG A 74 -17.66 14.88 -4.41
C ARG A 74 -17.93 13.98 -3.20
N LEU A 75 -16.97 13.15 -2.79
CA LEU A 75 -17.16 12.24 -1.68
C LEU A 75 -17.18 12.97 -0.35
N ASN A 76 -18.10 12.58 0.52
CA ASN A 76 -18.18 13.11 1.87
C ASN A 76 -17.12 12.49 2.77
N PRO A 77 -16.60 13.22 3.77
CA PRO A 77 -15.78 12.65 4.82
C PRO A 77 -16.46 11.47 5.52
N SER A 78 -15.68 10.42 5.84
CA SER A 78 -16.24 9.17 6.35
C SER A 78 -16.15 9.01 7.88
N PHE A 79 -15.21 9.72 8.53
CA PHE A 79 -14.91 9.51 9.96
C PHE A 79 -15.10 10.75 10.83
N ASP A 80 -15.00 11.92 10.24
CA ASP A 80 -15.20 13.21 10.90
C ASP A 80 -15.92 14.11 9.88
N SER A 81 -17.07 14.68 10.24
CA SER A 81 -17.87 15.53 9.34
C SER A 81 -17.11 16.78 8.82
N LEU A 82 -16.08 17.21 9.55
CA LEU A 82 -15.17 18.31 9.18
C LEU A 82 -13.81 17.76 8.69
N GLY A 83 -13.71 16.46 8.50
CA GLY A 83 -12.48 15.77 8.11
C GLY A 83 -12.22 15.80 6.60
N SER A 84 -11.20 15.06 6.22
CA SER A 84 -10.70 14.98 4.85
C SER A 84 -10.62 13.56 4.29
N VAL A 85 -10.71 12.55 5.16
CA VAL A 85 -10.64 11.14 4.79
C VAL A 85 -11.99 10.66 4.28
N THR A 86 -12.01 10.12 3.07
CA THR A 86 -13.23 9.65 2.38
C THR A 86 -13.08 8.18 1.97
N ALA A 87 -14.15 7.58 1.49
CA ALA A 87 -14.10 6.24 0.91
C ALA A 87 -13.22 6.15 -0.35
N GLY A 88 -12.93 7.28 -1.01
CA GLY A 88 -12.10 7.31 -2.23
C GLY A 88 -10.61 7.47 -1.95
N ASN A 89 -10.21 7.93 -0.75
CA ASN A 89 -8.81 8.11 -0.34
C ASN A 89 -8.43 7.26 0.89
N ALA A 90 -9.22 6.22 1.15
CA ALA A 90 -9.01 5.19 2.15
C ALA A 90 -9.00 3.80 1.49
N SER A 91 -8.22 2.88 2.01
CA SER A 91 -8.23 1.48 1.61
C SER A 91 -9.58 0.83 1.94
N SER A 92 -10.08 0.01 1.04
CA SER A 92 -11.26 -0.81 1.29
C SER A 92 -10.95 -2.03 2.17
N ILE A 93 -12.00 -2.68 2.68
CA ILE A 93 -11.90 -3.96 3.37
C ILE A 93 -12.18 -5.05 2.34
N ASN A 94 -11.23 -5.95 2.13
CA ASN A 94 -11.31 -6.98 1.11
C ASN A 94 -10.94 -8.35 1.67
N ASP A 95 -11.52 -9.40 1.08
CA ASP A 95 -11.05 -10.75 1.27
C ASP A 95 -9.82 -11.00 0.39
N GLY A 96 -8.83 -11.67 0.95
CA GLY A 96 -7.60 -11.95 0.23
C GLY A 96 -6.69 -12.91 0.97
N ALA A 97 -5.81 -13.57 0.24
CA ALA A 97 -4.77 -14.43 0.78
C ALA A 97 -3.50 -14.33 -0.06
N ALA A 98 -2.36 -14.41 0.59
CA ALA A 98 -1.07 -14.47 -0.07
C ALA A 98 -0.17 -15.49 0.62
N ALA A 99 0.70 -16.14 -0.13
CA ALA A 99 1.67 -17.09 0.38
C ALA A 99 3.05 -16.86 -0.23
N VAL A 100 4.08 -16.92 0.62
CA VAL A 100 5.47 -16.89 0.20
C VAL A 100 6.24 -18.06 0.82
N MET A 101 7.18 -18.63 0.06
CA MET A 101 8.07 -19.66 0.56
C MET A 101 9.36 -19.00 1.06
N MET A 102 9.69 -19.20 2.32
CA MET A 102 10.93 -18.70 2.93
C MET A 102 11.79 -19.86 3.41
N MET A 103 13.09 -19.76 3.17
CA MET A 103 14.07 -20.74 3.67
C MET A 103 15.46 -20.13 3.73
N SER A 104 16.42 -20.85 4.33
CA SER A 104 17.82 -20.43 4.28
C SER A 104 18.38 -20.54 2.86
N GLU A 105 19.35 -19.71 2.52
CA GLU A 105 20.03 -19.76 1.22
C GLU A 105 20.67 -21.13 0.97
N ALA A 106 21.26 -21.75 1.99
CA ALA A 106 21.85 -23.08 1.90
C ALA A 106 20.78 -24.13 1.48
N LYS A 107 19.58 -24.04 2.04
CA LYS A 107 18.48 -24.95 1.70
C LYS A 107 17.99 -24.72 0.27
N ALA A 108 17.84 -23.47 -0.15
CA ALA A 108 17.43 -23.13 -1.52
C ALA A 108 18.43 -23.68 -2.54
N ARG A 109 19.73 -23.51 -2.28
CA ARG A 109 20.80 -24.07 -3.13
C ARG A 109 20.77 -25.61 -3.16
N ALA A 110 20.64 -26.27 -2.00
CA ALA A 110 20.58 -27.74 -1.93
C ALA A 110 19.39 -28.33 -2.69
N LEU A 111 18.28 -27.60 -2.78
CA LEU A 111 17.08 -27.98 -3.52
C LEU A 111 17.04 -27.43 -4.97
N ASN A 112 18.09 -26.73 -5.39
CA ASN A 112 18.16 -26.08 -6.70
C ASN A 112 16.94 -25.18 -7.02
N LEU A 113 16.47 -24.42 -6.01
CA LEU A 113 15.31 -23.54 -6.15
C LEU A 113 15.75 -22.13 -6.57
N PRO A 114 14.96 -21.45 -7.43
CA PRO A 114 15.21 -20.07 -7.77
C PRO A 114 15.01 -19.18 -6.53
N VAL A 115 15.96 -18.27 -6.27
CA VAL A 115 15.88 -17.28 -5.21
C VAL A 115 15.39 -15.97 -5.81
N LEU A 116 14.16 -15.56 -5.48
CA LEU A 116 13.57 -14.32 -5.98
C LEU A 116 14.13 -13.10 -5.26
N ALA A 117 14.33 -13.19 -3.94
CA ALA A 117 14.83 -12.11 -3.11
C ALA A 117 15.55 -12.66 -1.87
N ARG A 118 16.35 -11.80 -1.23
CA ARG A 118 16.99 -12.08 0.06
C ARG A 118 16.50 -11.07 1.09
N ILE A 119 15.95 -11.55 2.20
CA ILE A 119 15.59 -10.71 3.34
C ILE A 119 16.89 -10.26 4.02
N ARG A 120 17.15 -8.97 4.04
CA ARG A 120 18.34 -8.37 4.66
C ARG A 120 18.08 -7.97 6.11
N ALA A 121 16.94 -7.34 6.36
CA ALA A 121 16.52 -6.96 7.70
C ALA A 121 14.99 -6.83 7.78
N PHE A 122 14.49 -6.79 8.99
CA PHE A 122 13.13 -6.39 9.33
C PHE A 122 13.14 -5.58 10.63
N ALA A 123 12.12 -4.77 10.85
CA ALA A 123 11.96 -4.01 12.09
C ALA A 123 10.49 -3.83 12.44
N SER A 124 10.22 -3.78 13.73
CA SER A 124 8.91 -3.41 14.28
C SER A 124 9.12 -2.32 15.31
N VAL A 125 8.16 -1.39 15.39
CA VAL A 125 8.15 -0.29 16.34
C VAL A 125 6.76 -0.07 16.88
N GLY A 126 6.65 0.45 18.11
CA GLY A 126 5.42 1.01 18.67
C GLY A 126 5.47 2.54 18.58
N VAL A 127 4.34 3.17 18.40
CA VAL A 127 4.15 4.62 18.41
C VAL A 127 2.88 4.95 19.19
N ASP A 128 2.63 6.24 19.41
CA ASP A 128 1.37 6.70 19.99
C ASP A 128 0.18 6.16 19.14
N PRO A 129 -0.78 5.45 19.76
CA PRO A 129 -1.95 4.92 19.08
C PRO A 129 -2.75 5.98 18.31
N ALA A 130 -2.78 7.23 18.79
CA ALA A 130 -3.47 8.33 18.11
C ALA A 130 -2.84 8.69 16.74
N LEU A 131 -1.57 8.34 16.55
CA LEU A 131 -0.77 8.58 15.34
C LEU A 131 -0.23 7.28 14.73
N MET A 132 -0.92 6.15 14.94
CA MET A 132 -0.42 4.83 14.55
C MET A 132 0.07 4.74 13.10
N GLY A 133 -0.53 5.47 12.18
CA GLY A 133 -0.17 5.43 10.74
C GLY A 133 1.21 5.99 10.42
N ILE A 134 1.89 6.66 11.37
CA ILE A 134 3.28 7.14 11.17
C ILE A 134 4.34 6.10 11.55
N ALA A 135 3.95 4.97 12.15
CA ALA A 135 4.88 3.90 12.56
C ALA A 135 5.83 3.43 11.45
N PRO A 136 5.41 3.36 10.15
CA PRO A 136 6.32 2.97 9.07
C PRO A 136 7.57 3.83 8.97
N VAL A 137 7.53 5.12 9.34
CA VAL A 137 8.71 5.99 9.34
C VAL A 137 9.80 5.46 10.26
N TYR A 138 9.43 5.17 11.50
CA TYR A 138 10.38 4.69 12.53
C TYR A 138 10.84 3.26 12.25
N ALA A 139 9.93 2.41 11.76
CA ALA A 139 10.26 1.04 11.38
C ALA A 139 11.25 1.02 10.20
N THR A 140 11.03 1.85 9.18
CA THR A 140 11.93 1.98 8.02
C THR A 140 13.31 2.47 8.44
N ARG A 141 13.39 3.56 9.22
CA ARG A 141 14.66 4.08 9.73
C ARG A 141 15.43 3.02 10.49
N ARG A 142 14.77 2.31 11.40
CA ARG A 142 15.38 1.22 12.17
C ARG A 142 15.80 0.04 11.30
N CYS A 143 15.04 -0.27 10.25
CA CYS A 143 15.38 -1.34 9.31
C CYS A 143 16.62 -0.99 8.49
N LEU A 144 16.70 0.22 7.96
CA LEU A 144 17.84 0.72 7.20
C LEU A 144 19.12 0.79 8.05
N GLU A 145 19.01 1.28 9.28
CA GLU A 145 20.11 1.31 10.24
C GLU A 145 20.73 -0.08 10.46
N ARG A 146 19.90 -1.13 10.58
CA ARG A 146 20.36 -2.51 10.77
C ARG A 146 21.20 -3.06 9.62
N VAL A 147 21.00 -2.57 8.41
CA VAL A 147 21.74 -3.01 7.23
C VAL A 147 22.79 -2.00 6.77
N GLY A 148 22.88 -0.84 7.44
CA GLY A 148 23.81 0.23 7.09
C GLY A 148 23.46 0.92 5.77
N TRP A 149 22.18 0.96 5.40
CA TRP A 149 21.72 1.62 4.18
C TRP A 149 21.11 2.99 4.48
N GLN A 150 21.19 3.85 3.49
CA GLN A 150 20.41 5.09 3.43
C GLN A 150 19.14 4.87 2.61
N LEU A 151 18.12 5.72 2.77
CA LEU A 151 16.91 5.63 1.96
C LEU A 151 17.20 5.81 0.45
N ALA A 152 18.23 6.59 0.12
CA ALA A 152 18.66 6.79 -1.27
C ALA A 152 19.20 5.52 -1.95
N ASP A 153 19.65 4.53 -1.16
CA ASP A 153 20.13 3.23 -1.66
C ASP A 153 18.98 2.28 -2.01
N VAL A 154 17.73 2.66 -1.70
CA VAL A 154 16.55 1.85 -1.97
C VAL A 154 16.00 2.18 -3.36
N ASP A 155 15.94 1.19 -4.24
CA ASP A 155 15.47 1.37 -5.62
C ASP A 155 13.95 1.43 -5.71
N LEU A 156 13.25 0.59 -4.93
CA LEU A 156 11.79 0.51 -4.91
C LEU A 156 11.27 0.41 -3.47
N ILE A 157 10.12 1.03 -3.23
CA ILE A 157 9.42 1.03 -1.95
C ILE A 157 7.98 0.61 -2.22
N GLU A 158 7.53 -0.45 -1.54
CA GLU A 158 6.13 -0.83 -1.48
C GLU A 158 5.60 -0.44 -0.09
N ALA A 159 4.77 0.56 -0.03
CA ALA A 159 4.18 1.10 1.19
C ALA A 159 2.68 0.90 1.17
N ASN A 160 2.15 0.15 2.15
CA ASN A 160 0.70 -0.06 2.25
C ASN A 160 -0.04 1.26 2.39
N GLU A 161 -1.02 1.48 1.53
CA GLU A 161 -1.84 2.69 1.45
C GLU A 161 -3.12 2.53 2.27
N ALA A 162 -3.00 2.38 3.59
CA ALA A 162 -4.17 2.28 4.45
C ALA A 162 -5.08 3.51 4.31
N PHE A 163 -4.47 4.70 4.17
CA PHE A 163 -5.12 5.97 3.88
C PHE A 163 -4.13 6.85 3.10
N ALA A 164 -4.62 7.62 2.14
CA ALA A 164 -3.77 8.58 1.44
C ALA A 164 -3.12 9.60 2.40
N ALA A 165 -3.86 10.05 3.42
CA ALA A 165 -3.32 10.90 4.49
C ALA A 165 -2.13 10.25 5.21
N GLN A 166 -2.22 8.95 5.49
CA GLN A 166 -1.16 8.19 6.15
C GLN A 166 0.06 8.03 5.22
N ALA A 167 -0.14 7.59 3.97
CA ALA A 167 0.94 7.38 3.03
C ALA A 167 1.71 8.69 2.74
N LEU A 168 0.98 9.79 2.52
CA LEU A 168 1.56 11.12 2.34
C LEU A 168 2.34 11.61 3.57
N SER A 169 1.83 11.34 4.79
CA SER A 169 2.54 11.70 6.02
C SER A 169 3.84 10.92 6.17
N VAL A 170 3.84 9.63 5.85
CA VAL A 170 5.05 8.78 5.84
C VAL A 170 6.04 9.30 4.80
N GLY A 171 5.58 9.59 3.59
CA GLY A 171 6.41 10.13 2.51
C GLY A 171 7.08 11.45 2.88
N LYS A 172 6.30 12.38 3.47
CA LYS A 172 6.80 13.66 3.97
C LYS A 172 7.89 13.50 5.04
N MET A 173 7.70 12.55 5.96
CA MET A 173 8.64 12.30 7.06
C MET A 173 9.91 11.55 6.64
N LEU A 174 9.81 10.70 5.62
CA LEU A 174 10.95 9.96 5.06
C LEU A 174 11.65 10.73 3.94
N GLU A 175 10.99 11.73 3.35
CA GLU A 175 11.48 12.46 2.18
C GLU A 175 11.81 11.50 1.02
N TRP A 176 10.98 10.47 0.83
CA TRP A 176 11.21 9.48 -0.21
C TRP A 176 11.01 10.04 -1.63
N ASP A 177 11.64 9.41 -2.60
CA ASP A 177 11.37 9.71 -4.01
C ASP A 177 10.07 9.01 -4.45
N GLU A 178 9.00 9.78 -4.67
CA GLU A 178 7.68 9.26 -5.06
C GLU A 178 7.70 8.42 -6.34
N ARG A 179 8.70 8.60 -7.20
CA ARG A 179 8.88 7.81 -8.43
C ARG A 179 9.29 6.37 -8.16
N ARG A 180 9.77 6.08 -6.94
CA ARG A 180 10.19 4.76 -6.47
C ARG A 180 9.17 4.09 -5.57
N VAL A 181 8.06 4.77 -5.26
CA VAL A 181 7.04 4.30 -4.31
C VAL A 181 5.82 3.82 -5.06
N ASN A 182 5.37 2.59 -4.71
CA ASN A 182 4.13 2.01 -5.24
C ASN A 182 4.02 2.22 -6.76
N VAL A 183 5.03 1.74 -7.46
CA VAL A 183 5.18 2.00 -8.92
C VAL A 183 4.08 1.32 -9.75
N ASN A 184 3.41 0.34 -9.16
CA ASN A 184 2.28 -0.38 -9.76
C ASN A 184 0.93 -0.04 -9.10
N GLY A 185 0.89 0.98 -8.25
CA GLY A 185 -0.34 1.38 -7.55
C GLY A 185 -0.59 0.69 -6.26
#